data_d953fb421ded2b213c7e29001f487211
#
_entry.id   d953fb421ded2b213c7e29001f487211
#
_cell.length_a   1.000
_cell.length_b   1.000
_cell.length_c   1.000
_cell.angle_alpha   90.00
_cell.angle_beta   90.00
_cell.angle_gamma   90.00
#
_symmetry.space_group_name_H-M   'P 1'
#
loop_
_entity.id
_entity.type
_entity.pdbx_description
1 polymer ?
#
loop_
_entity_poly.entity_id
_entity_poly.type
_entity_poly.pdbx_seq_one_letter_code
_entity_poly.pdbx_strand_id
1 'polypeptide(L)'
;MIDAHPGDVPLTAEEATQRMKEAWARENDRRIAAWNAQLEQDRAEQEERDRLAQEEEEVQRALREREAEEQRKEAEKKKPKFGPFDPLRPVNESIEPRPAPYALGKIGSLEYIELDYFTTRGCREAMADTSKSISHDTLAFTQLEDTISIQPLAAIKPSKNIRSDEDLSWEEMLGAKNTMLRFIAKSGVWPATHAESLAAFYVNLELHPRVLLPNGKQTLLLYQGRVRREWYDAFKRGEGFNIELIQDNLLRSMAEELNARIVAKDIEQVRSILTPMASQHHEC
;
A
#
# COMPACT_ATOMS: atom_id res chain seq x y z
N MET A 1 -40.04 100.09 -14.08
CA MET A 1 -38.72 100.64 -13.80
C MET A 1 -37.83 99.37 -13.55
N ILE A 2 -37.04 99.06 -14.55
CA ILE A 2 -36.03 97.98 -14.42
C ILE A 2 -34.72 98.74 -14.44
N ASP A 3 -34.03 98.76 -13.29
CA ASP A 3 -32.76 99.40 -13.10
C ASP A 3 -31.72 98.75 -14.02
N ALA A 4 -31.19 99.51 -14.95
CA ALA A 4 -30.05 99.16 -15.77
C ALA A 4 -28.76 99.25 -14.90
N HIS A 5 -28.07 98.21 -14.75
CA HIS A 5 -26.73 98.18 -14.11
C HIS A 5 -25.74 98.95 -14.98
N PRO A 6 -25.07 100.01 -14.43
CA PRO A 6 -24.05 100.75 -15.19
C PRO A 6 -22.75 99.97 -15.25
N GLY A 7 -22.44 99.37 -16.39
CA GLY A 7 -21.17 98.76 -16.60
C GLY A 7 -20.95 97.93 -17.86
N ASP A 8 -22.00 97.58 -18.59
CA ASP A 8 -21.86 96.78 -19.82
C ASP A 8 -21.61 97.74 -21.03
N VAL A 9 -20.33 98.03 -21.26
CA VAL A 9 -19.93 98.60 -22.55
C VAL A 9 -20.07 97.46 -23.56
N PRO A 10 -20.89 97.62 -24.62
CA PRO A 10 -21.08 96.60 -25.63
C PRO A 10 -19.73 96.35 -26.30
N LEU A 11 -19.24 95.11 -26.17
CA LEU A 11 -18.03 94.62 -26.82
C LEU A 11 -18.12 94.83 -28.31
N THR A 12 -17.08 95.40 -28.91
CA THR A 12 -16.94 95.45 -30.35
C THR A 12 -16.90 94.01 -30.95
N ALA A 13 -17.38 93.87 -32.19
CA ALA A 13 -17.38 92.54 -32.85
C ALA A 13 -15.99 91.89 -32.90
N GLU A 14 -14.95 92.70 -32.92
CA GLU A 14 -13.56 92.24 -32.89
C GLU A 14 -13.13 91.70 -31.49
N GLU A 15 -13.53 92.43 -30.43
CA GLU A 15 -13.27 92.00 -29.05
C GLU A 15 -14.06 90.75 -28.69
N ALA A 16 -15.33 90.64 -29.16
CA ALA A 16 -16.11 89.42 -28.98
C ALA A 16 -15.49 88.23 -29.71
N THR A 17 -15.02 88.40 -30.93
CA THR A 17 -14.32 87.34 -31.71
C THR A 17 -13.05 86.97 -31.08
N GLN A 18 -12.27 87.92 -30.56
CA GLN A 18 -11.04 87.61 -29.87
C GLN A 18 -11.26 86.78 -28.56
N ARG A 19 -12.26 87.21 -27.75
CA ARG A 19 -12.65 86.46 -26.54
C ARG A 19 -13.14 84.99 -26.85
N MET A 20 -13.88 84.82 -27.93
CA MET A 20 -14.33 83.54 -28.40
C MET A 20 -13.12 82.67 -28.83
N LYS A 21 -12.13 83.18 -29.55
CA LYS A 21 -10.92 82.48 -29.93
C LYS A 21 -10.13 82.11 -28.71
N GLU A 22 -9.92 82.98 -27.72
CA GLU A 22 -9.24 82.71 -26.50
C GLU A 22 -9.98 81.71 -25.63
N ALA A 23 -11.27 81.76 -25.53
CA ALA A 23 -12.08 80.75 -24.81
C ALA A 23 -11.99 79.39 -25.49
N TRP A 24 -12.04 79.35 -26.82
CA TRP A 24 -11.92 78.14 -27.58
C TRP A 24 -10.46 77.52 -27.42
N ALA A 25 -9.47 78.36 -27.51
CA ALA A 25 -8.06 77.88 -27.30
C ALA A 25 -7.88 77.32 -25.91
N ARG A 26 -8.36 78.01 -24.84
CA ARG A 26 -8.32 77.51 -23.48
C ARG A 26 -9.07 76.17 -23.29
N GLU A 27 -10.22 76.01 -23.88
CA GLU A 27 -10.98 74.78 -23.82
C GLU A 27 -10.33 73.66 -24.60
N ASN A 28 -9.78 73.99 -25.80
CA ASN A 28 -9.03 73.02 -26.60
C ASN A 28 -7.74 72.52 -25.87
N ASP A 29 -7.02 73.48 -25.26
CA ASP A 29 -5.82 73.10 -24.46
C ASP A 29 -6.20 72.22 -23.25
N ARG A 30 -7.31 72.45 -22.58
CA ARG A 30 -7.82 71.59 -21.52
C ARG A 30 -8.17 70.22 -22.03
N ARG A 31 -8.82 70.07 -23.19
CA ARG A 31 -9.17 68.83 -23.83
C ARG A 31 -7.90 68.00 -24.21
N ILE A 32 -6.91 68.71 -24.78
CA ILE A 32 -5.62 68.07 -25.12
C ILE A 32 -4.89 67.60 -23.85
N ALA A 33 -4.84 68.40 -22.78
CA ALA A 33 -4.28 68.05 -21.53
C ALA A 33 -4.97 66.83 -20.88
N ALA A 34 -6.34 66.83 -20.88
CA ALA A 34 -7.12 65.71 -20.39
C ALA A 34 -6.90 64.43 -21.20
N TRP A 35 -6.85 64.53 -22.53
CA TRP A 35 -6.56 63.40 -23.41
C TRP A 35 -5.16 62.81 -23.15
N ASN A 36 -4.14 63.68 -23.04
CA ASN A 36 -2.78 63.23 -22.75
C ASN A 36 -2.68 62.55 -21.39
N ALA A 37 -3.34 63.10 -20.35
CA ALA A 37 -3.39 62.50 -19.03
C ALA A 37 -4.05 61.11 -19.05
N GLN A 38 -5.17 60.98 -19.81
CA GLN A 38 -5.84 59.71 -20.00
C GLN A 38 -4.92 58.69 -20.70
N LEU A 39 -4.24 59.14 -21.76
CA LEU A 39 -3.31 58.25 -22.51
C LEU A 39 -2.15 57.79 -21.67
N GLU A 40 -1.58 58.63 -20.79
CA GLU A 40 -0.54 58.25 -19.85
C GLU A 40 -1.04 57.27 -18.79
N GLN A 41 -2.27 57.50 -18.30
CA GLN A 41 -2.91 56.59 -17.34
C GLN A 41 -3.16 55.22 -17.96
N ASP A 42 -3.76 55.17 -19.17
CA ASP A 42 -4.01 53.92 -19.90
C ASP A 42 -2.71 53.15 -20.17
N ARG A 43 -1.64 53.87 -20.50
CA ARG A 43 -0.32 53.25 -20.70
C ARG A 43 0.25 52.68 -19.40
N ALA A 44 0.17 53.41 -18.30
CA ALA A 44 0.65 52.94 -17.00
C ALA A 44 -0.16 51.72 -16.52
N GLU A 45 -1.47 51.71 -16.69
CA GLU A 45 -2.29 50.54 -16.37
C GLU A 45 -1.98 49.33 -17.25
N GLN A 46 -1.66 49.56 -18.54
CA GLN A 46 -1.25 48.45 -19.41
C GLN A 46 0.10 47.88 -19.02
N GLU A 47 1.08 48.71 -18.72
CA GLU A 47 2.40 48.28 -18.26
C GLU A 47 2.32 47.53 -16.94
N GLU A 48 1.45 47.97 -16.03
CA GLU A 48 1.22 47.26 -14.78
C GLU A 48 0.55 45.89 -14.98
N ARG A 49 -0.45 45.78 -15.86
CA ARG A 49 -1.08 44.51 -16.22
C ARG A 49 -0.08 43.56 -16.86
N ASP A 50 0.75 44.06 -17.78
CA ASP A 50 1.76 43.22 -18.45
C ASP A 50 2.83 42.74 -17.45
N ARG A 51 3.21 43.57 -16.48
CA ARG A 51 4.15 43.19 -15.43
C ARG A 51 3.55 42.10 -14.54
N LEU A 52 2.32 42.28 -14.05
CA LEU A 52 1.61 41.30 -13.22
C LEU A 52 1.42 39.97 -13.97
N ALA A 53 1.08 39.99 -15.25
CA ALA A 53 0.96 38.80 -16.07
C ALA A 53 2.30 38.05 -16.22
N GLN A 54 3.40 38.79 -16.38
CA GLN A 54 4.73 38.18 -16.42
C GLN A 54 5.13 37.56 -15.08
N GLU A 55 4.88 38.26 -13.96
CA GLU A 55 5.14 37.74 -12.63
C GLU A 55 4.32 36.44 -12.34
N GLU A 56 3.03 36.43 -12.72
CA GLU A 56 2.22 35.21 -12.59
C GLU A 56 2.72 34.06 -13.46
N GLU A 57 3.15 34.34 -14.70
CA GLU A 57 3.70 33.30 -15.58
C GLU A 57 5.00 32.72 -15.04
N GLU A 58 5.89 33.56 -14.49
CA GLU A 58 7.13 33.12 -13.86
C GLU A 58 6.87 32.24 -12.62
N VAL A 59 5.92 32.66 -11.76
CA VAL A 59 5.54 31.87 -10.58
C VAL A 59 4.95 30.50 -11.00
N GLN A 60 4.07 30.49 -12.00
CA GLN A 60 3.51 29.24 -12.50
C GLN A 60 4.56 28.33 -13.16
N ARG A 61 5.53 28.92 -13.87
CA ARG A 61 6.65 28.16 -14.45
C ARG A 61 7.51 27.54 -13.35
N ALA A 62 7.88 28.32 -12.35
CA ALA A 62 8.67 27.82 -11.20
C ALA A 62 7.93 26.72 -10.42
N LEU A 63 6.60 26.83 -10.28
CA LEU A 63 5.79 25.80 -9.64
C LEU A 63 5.77 24.50 -10.45
N ARG A 64 5.54 24.59 -11.76
CA ARG A 64 5.58 23.41 -12.67
C ARG A 64 6.95 22.72 -12.71
N GLU A 65 8.02 23.51 -12.67
CA GLU A 65 9.38 22.97 -12.63
C GLU A 65 9.65 22.20 -11.32
N ARG A 66 9.19 22.75 -10.19
CA ARG A 66 9.27 22.06 -8.88
C ARG A 66 8.46 20.74 -8.87
N GLU A 67 7.23 20.79 -9.31
CA GLU A 67 6.39 19.59 -9.40
C GLU A 67 7.00 18.52 -10.33
N ALA A 68 7.54 18.94 -11.47
CA ALA A 68 8.22 18.04 -12.40
C ALA A 68 9.49 17.43 -11.79
N GLU A 69 10.25 18.22 -11.02
CA GLU A 69 11.45 17.75 -10.33
C GLU A 69 11.10 16.75 -9.20
N GLU A 70 10.04 17.04 -8.43
CA GLU A 70 9.54 16.12 -7.39
C GLU A 70 9.04 14.82 -8.00
N GLN A 71 8.27 14.87 -9.08
CA GLN A 71 7.81 13.68 -9.81
C GLN A 71 8.99 12.88 -10.36
N ARG A 72 10.03 13.53 -10.89
CA ARG A 72 11.25 12.85 -11.34
C ARG A 72 11.98 12.16 -10.20
N LYS A 73 12.13 12.83 -9.05
CA LYS A 73 12.77 12.26 -7.85
C LYS A 73 11.96 11.06 -7.30
N GLU A 74 10.64 11.15 -7.29
CA GLU A 74 9.78 10.02 -6.91
C GLU A 74 9.86 8.86 -7.91
N ALA A 75 9.82 9.16 -9.22
CA ALA A 75 9.95 8.14 -10.25
C ALA A 75 11.32 7.44 -10.19
N GLU A 76 12.37 8.18 -9.84
CA GLU A 76 13.73 7.63 -9.70
C GLU A 76 13.85 6.75 -8.44
N LYS A 77 13.18 7.11 -7.35
CA LYS A 77 13.08 6.25 -6.15
C LYS A 77 12.31 4.96 -6.42
N LYS A 78 11.30 5.00 -7.30
CA LYS A 78 10.46 3.85 -7.66
C LYS A 78 11.08 2.94 -8.73
N LYS A 79 12.17 3.36 -9.39
CA LYS A 79 12.87 2.49 -10.36
C LYS A 79 13.48 1.29 -9.65
N PRO A 80 13.24 0.06 -10.14
CA PRO A 80 13.91 -1.12 -9.59
C PRO A 80 15.42 -0.95 -9.72
N LYS A 81 16.13 -1.00 -8.60
CA LYS A 81 17.60 -0.94 -8.57
C LYS A 81 18.15 -2.35 -8.58
N PHE A 82 18.94 -2.69 -9.57
CA PHE A 82 19.75 -3.90 -9.51
C PHE A 82 20.82 -3.70 -8.43
N GLY A 83 20.90 -4.66 -7.50
CA GLY A 83 22.00 -4.70 -6.53
C GLY A 83 23.35 -4.98 -7.22
N PRO A 84 24.45 -4.74 -6.54
CA PRO A 84 25.76 -5.13 -7.04
C PRO A 84 25.80 -6.65 -7.24
N PHE A 85 26.46 -7.13 -8.28
CA PHE A 85 26.73 -8.55 -8.50
C PHE A 85 28.22 -8.81 -8.46
N ASP A 86 28.58 -10.01 -8.00
CA ASP A 86 29.96 -10.49 -8.03
C ASP A 86 30.19 -11.20 -9.36
N PRO A 87 31.05 -10.66 -10.24
CA PRO A 87 31.29 -11.27 -11.58
C PRO A 87 31.99 -12.62 -11.49
N LEU A 88 32.59 -12.99 -10.36
CA LEU A 88 33.26 -14.27 -10.14
C LEU A 88 32.38 -15.32 -9.48
N ARG A 89 31.21 -14.95 -9.02
CA ARG A 89 30.29 -15.86 -8.33
C ARG A 89 29.37 -16.55 -9.34
N PRO A 90 29.51 -17.85 -9.58
CA PRO A 90 28.58 -18.62 -10.41
C PRO A 90 27.23 -18.78 -9.72
N VAL A 91 26.22 -19.21 -10.48
CA VAL A 91 24.95 -19.67 -9.91
C VAL A 91 25.21 -20.86 -8.97
N ASN A 92 24.41 -20.96 -7.89
CA ASN A 92 24.50 -22.12 -7.00
C ASN A 92 24.19 -23.42 -7.76
N GLU A 93 24.78 -24.52 -7.33
CA GLU A 93 24.58 -25.87 -7.93
C GLU A 93 23.10 -26.29 -7.96
N SER A 94 22.29 -25.76 -7.04
CA SER A 94 20.84 -25.98 -7.01
C SER A 94 20.09 -24.66 -6.85
N ILE A 95 18.99 -24.53 -7.58
CA ILE A 95 18.06 -23.41 -7.44
C ILE A 95 17.01 -23.82 -6.42
N GLU A 96 17.10 -23.24 -5.22
CA GLU A 96 16.09 -23.46 -4.19
C GLU A 96 14.74 -22.83 -4.61
N PRO A 97 13.64 -23.61 -4.54
CA PRO A 97 12.29 -23.05 -4.74
C PRO A 97 12.00 -21.93 -3.75
N ARG A 98 11.41 -20.84 -4.24
CA ARG A 98 11.07 -19.68 -3.42
C ARG A 98 9.58 -19.69 -3.09
N PRO A 99 9.20 -19.19 -1.91
CA PRO A 99 7.79 -18.96 -1.58
C PRO A 99 7.11 -18.01 -2.57
N ALA A 100 5.79 -18.11 -2.66
CA ALA A 100 4.99 -17.22 -3.50
C ALA A 100 5.23 -15.73 -3.17
N PRO A 101 5.24 -14.83 -4.17
CA PRO A 101 5.36 -13.38 -3.93
C PRO A 101 4.33 -12.86 -2.92
N TYR A 102 3.11 -13.39 -2.93
CA TYR A 102 2.07 -13.12 -1.93
C TYR A 102 2.56 -13.36 -0.50
N ALA A 103 3.17 -14.52 -0.25
CA ALA A 103 3.68 -14.86 1.08
C ALA A 103 4.83 -13.94 1.52
N LEU A 104 5.71 -13.58 0.59
CA LEU A 104 6.80 -12.64 0.86
C LEU A 104 6.27 -11.22 1.13
N GLY A 105 5.22 -10.81 0.43
CA GLY A 105 4.51 -9.55 0.71
C GLY A 105 3.94 -9.51 2.13
N LYS A 106 3.29 -10.60 2.57
CA LYS A 106 2.75 -10.74 3.93
C LYS A 106 3.86 -10.68 5.01
N ILE A 107 5.03 -11.29 4.78
CA ILE A 107 6.19 -11.13 5.66
C ILE A 107 6.61 -9.65 5.73
N GLY A 108 6.66 -8.97 4.58
CA GLY A 108 7.04 -7.55 4.49
C GLY A 108 6.06 -6.61 5.21
N SER A 109 4.77 -6.96 5.26
CA SER A 109 3.73 -6.18 5.98
C SER A 109 3.52 -6.64 7.41
N LEU A 110 4.31 -7.57 7.95
CA LEU A 110 4.17 -8.12 9.30
C LEU A 110 2.79 -8.77 9.53
N GLU A 111 2.23 -9.40 8.49
CA GLU A 111 0.95 -10.07 8.55
C GLU A 111 1.08 -11.59 8.67
N TYR A 112 0.03 -12.20 9.23
CA TYR A 112 -0.08 -13.66 9.29
C TYR A 112 -0.07 -14.27 7.89
N ILE A 113 0.62 -15.40 7.77
CA ILE A 113 0.70 -16.21 6.55
C ILE A 113 0.82 -17.69 6.93
N GLU A 114 0.12 -18.55 6.21
CA GLU A 114 0.12 -20.00 6.43
C GLU A 114 1.52 -20.58 6.11
N LEU A 115 1.95 -21.55 6.93
CA LEU A 115 3.22 -22.25 6.73
C LEU A 115 3.29 -23.03 5.43
N ASP A 116 2.17 -23.44 4.89
CA ASP A 116 2.14 -24.21 3.65
C ASP A 116 2.80 -23.51 2.47
N TYR A 117 2.79 -22.18 2.42
CA TYR A 117 3.53 -21.38 1.44
C TYR A 117 5.05 -21.61 1.49
N PHE A 118 5.56 -22.04 2.62
CA PHE A 118 7.00 -22.25 2.88
C PHE A 118 7.40 -23.71 2.86
N THR A 119 6.45 -24.62 2.64
CA THR A 119 6.74 -26.05 2.41
C THR A 119 7.41 -26.24 1.05
N THR A 120 8.11 -27.37 0.88
CA THR A 120 8.67 -27.75 -0.42
C THR A 120 7.60 -27.80 -1.51
N ARG A 121 6.38 -28.27 -1.17
CA ARG A 121 5.23 -28.30 -2.06
C ARG A 121 4.80 -26.87 -2.44
N GLY A 122 4.51 -26.02 -1.45
CA GLY A 122 4.05 -24.64 -1.69
C GLY A 122 5.05 -23.81 -2.50
N CYS A 123 6.34 -23.96 -2.24
CA CYS A 123 7.37 -23.28 -3.02
C CYS A 123 7.45 -23.79 -4.47
N ARG A 124 7.27 -25.10 -4.72
CA ARG A 124 7.23 -25.66 -6.09
C ARG A 124 5.99 -25.21 -6.86
N GLU A 125 4.83 -25.20 -6.22
CA GLU A 125 3.59 -24.68 -6.83
C GLU A 125 3.77 -23.21 -7.21
N ALA A 126 4.34 -22.39 -6.33
CA ALA A 126 4.62 -20.99 -6.63
C ALA A 126 5.55 -20.80 -7.83
N MET A 127 6.59 -21.63 -7.98
CA MET A 127 7.46 -21.60 -9.17
C MET A 127 6.71 -21.97 -10.44
N ALA A 128 5.86 -23.01 -10.39
CA ALA A 128 5.06 -23.45 -11.52
C ALA A 128 4.04 -22.39 -11.96
N ASP A 129 3.42 -21.70 -11.02
CA ASP A 129 2.46 -20.63 -11.29
C ASP A 129 3.16 -19.37 -11.84
N THR A 130 4.33 -19.04 -11.34
CA THR A 130 5.13 -17.93 -11.88
C THR A 130 5.53 -18.19 -13.33
N SER A 131 5.91 -19.42 -13.68
CA SER A 131 6.27 -19.77 -15.07
C SER A 131 5.09 -19.71 -16.04
N LYS A 132 3.86 -19.96 -15.58
CA LYS A 132 2.62 -19.81 -16.35
C LYS A 132 2.15 -18.37 -16.45
N SER A 133 2.43 -17.55 -15.47
CA SER A 133 2.01 -16.15 -15.36
C SER A 133 2.81 -15.20 -16.26
N ILE A 134 3.98 -15.59 -16.73
CA ILE A 134 4.81 -14.78 -17.67
C ILE A 134 4.05 -14.50 -19.00
N SER A 135 3.03 -15.29 -19.33
CA SER A 135 2.21 -15.07 -20.54
C SER A 135 1.05 -14.08 -20.34
N HIS A 136 0.74 -13.66 -19.12
CA HIS A 136 -0.30 -12.69 -18.82
C HIS A 136 0.18 -11.75 -17.69
N ASP A 137 0.84 -10.66 -18.07
CA ASP A 137 1.14 -9.50 -17.19
C ASP A 137 -0.16 -8.81 -16.78
N THR A 138 -0.95 -9.48 -15.94
CA THR A 138 -2.11 -8.88 -15.32
C THR A 138 -1.62 -8.10 -14.11
N LEU A 139 -1.49 -6.79 -14.28
CA LEU A 139 -1.22 -5.86 -13.19
C LEU A 139 -2.52 -5.56 -12.46
N ALA A 140 -2.48 -5.54 -11.14
CA ALA A 140 -3.60 -5.12 -10.33
C ALA A 140 -3.25 -3.84 -9.57
N PHE A 141 -4.24 -2.96 -9.45
CA PHE A 141 -4.15 -1.74 -8.67
C PHE A 141 -4.50 -2.07 -7.23
N THR A 142 -3.58 -1.81 -6.30
CA THR A 142 -3.86 -1.84 -4.87
C THR A 142 -3.82 -0.43 -4.33
N GLN A 143 -4.89 -0.05 -3.62
CA GLN A 143 -4.93 1.18 -2.86
C GLN A 143 -4.48 0.86 -1.44
N LEU A 144 -3.32 1.39 -1.05
CA LEU A 144 -2.84 1.33 0.32
C LEU A 144 -2.84 2.77 0.84
N GLU A 145 -3.73 3.05 1.80
CA GLU A 145 -4.02 4.42 2.25
C GLU A 145 -4.36 5.32 1.05
N ASP A 146 -3.66 6.42 0.82
CA ASP A 146 -3.90 7.35 -0.29
C ASP A 146 -3.03 7.09 -1.53
N THR A 147 -2.27 5.98 -1.56
CA THR A 147 -1.36 5.67 -2.66
C THR A 147 -1.84 4.49 -3.49
N ILE A 148 -2.07 4.71 -4.79
CA ILE A 148 -2.34 3.62 -5.74
C ILE A 148 -1.00 3.00 -6.15
N SER A 149 -0.81 1.72 -5.79
CA SER A 149 0.36 0.93 -6.17
C SER A 149 -0.03 -0.09 -7.25
N ILE A 150 0.79 -0.20 -8.28
CA ILE A 150 0.65 -1.21 -9.34
C ILE A 150 1.53 -2.39 -8.95
N GLN A 151 0.92 -3.54 -8.70
CA GLN A 151 1.64 -4.77 -8.36
C GLN A 151 1.21 -5.93 -9.26
N PRO A 152 2.09 -6.92 -9.54
CA PRO A 152 1.70 -8.13 -10.23
C PRO A 152 0.57 -8.83 -9.47
N LEU A 153 -0.44 -9.31 -10.19
CA LEU A 153 -1.60 -9.99 -9.58
C LEU A 153 -1.19 -11.20 -8.72
N ALA A 154 -0.10 -11.88 -9.08
CA ALA A 154 0.49 -12.98 -8.31
C ALA A 154 1.01 -12.56 -6.93
N ALA A 155 1.32 -11.28 -6.71
CA ALA A 155 1.74 -10.74 -5.41
C ALA A 155 0.56 -10.42 -4.49
N ILE A 156 -0.66 -10.37 -5.03
CA ILE A 156 -1.87 -9.93 -4.32
C ILE A 156 -2.82 -11.10 -4.07
N LYS A 157 -2.86 -12.10 -4.97
CA LYS A 157 -3.78 -13.24 -4.85
C LYS A 157 -3.20 -14.37 -4.02
N PRO A 158 -3.94 -14.83 -2.98
CA PRO A 158 -3.60 -16.07 -2.31
C PRO A 158 -3.72 -17.25 -3.27
N SER A 159 -2.86 -18.27 -3.10
CA SER A 159 -3.02 -19.54 -3.81
C SER A 159 -4.29 -20.25 -3.38
N LYS A 160 -4.96 -20.91 -4.33
CA LYS A 160 -6.24 -21.61 -4.07
C LYS A 160 -6.10 -22.93 -3.30
N ASN A 161 -4.90 -23.49 -3.27
CA ASN A 161 -4.64 -24.84 -2.74
C ASN A 161 -3.82 -24.81 -1.44
N ILE A 162 -3.87 -23.74 -0.68
CA ILE A 162 -3.13 -23.61 0.59
C ILE A 162 -3.87 -24.37 1.68
N ARG A 163 -3.13 -25.24 2.36
CA ARG A 163 -3.58 -25.97 3.54
C ARG A 163 -3.44 -25.08 4.78
N SER A 164 -4.31 -25.30 5.74
CA SER A 164 -4.14 -24.70 7.06
C SER A 164 -2.92 -25.28 7.79
N ASP A 165 -2.39 -24.56 8.76
CA ASP A 165 -1.22 -25.00 9.53
C ASP A 165 -1.49 -26.32 10.28
N GLU A 166 -2.73 -26.57 10.68
CA GLU A 166 -3.15 -27.80 11.38
C GLU A 166 -3.22 -29.03 10.46
N ASP A 167 -3.32 -28.82 9.14
CA ASP A 167 -3.39 -29.89 8.14
C ASP A 167 -2.01 -30.30 7.59
N LEU A 168 -0.94 -29.67 8.05
CA LEU A 168 0.43 -30.04 7.71
C LEU A 168 0.86 -31.30 8.46
N SER A 169 1.80 -32.04 7.89
CA SER A 169 2.55 -33.02 8.68
C SER A 169 3.55 -32.30 9.61
N TRP A 170 3.96 -32.99 10.66
CA TRP A 170 4.98 -32.46 11.57
C TRP A 170 6.29 -32.12 10.84
N GLU A 171 6.69 -32.98 9.93
CA GLU A 171 7.90 -32.84 9.13
C GLU A 171 7.79 -31.67 8.13
N GLU A 172 6.62 -31.47 7.53
CA GLU A 172 6.35 -30.30 6.67
C GLU A 172 6.43 -29.00 7.47
N MET A 173 5.85 -28.95 8.67
CA MET A 173 5.92 -27.79 9.57
C MET A 173 7.38 -27.46 9.92
N LEU A 174 8.18 -28.45 10.28
CA LEU A 174 9.60 -28.27 10.62
C LEU A 174 10.40 -27.67 9.45
N GLY A 175 10.17 -28.13 8.23
CA GLY A 175 10.80 -27.57 7.03
C GLY A 175 10.31 -26.16 6.71
N ALA A 176 9.00 -25.97 6.77
CA ALA A 176 8.35 -24.71 6.44
C ALA A 176 8.72 -23.58 7.40
N LYS A 177 8.75 -23.84 8.71
CA LYS A 177 9.16 -22.83 9.70
C LYS A 177 10.58 -22.33 9.46
N ASN A 178 11.50 -23.23 9.14
CA ASN A 178 12.89 -22.85 8.87
C ASN A 178 12.99 -21.96 7.63
N THR A 179 12.22 -22.28 6.59
CA THR A 179 12.13 -21.46 5.39
C THR A 179 11.52 -20.09 5.70
N MET A 180 10.40 -20.04 6.42
CA MET A 180 9.73 -18.81 6.83
C MET A 180 10.67 -17.90 7.65
N LEU A 181 11.31 -18.44 8.71
CA LEU A 181 12.23 -17.69 9.57
C LEU A 181 13.42 -17.12 8.78
N ARG A 182 13.96 -17.88 7.82
CA ARG A 182 15.01 -17.41 6.92
C ARG A 182 14.55 -16.19 6.07
N PHE A 183 13.32 -16.21 5.56
CA PHE A 183 12.77 -15.08 4.81
C PHE A 183 12.42 -13.89 5.71
N ILE A 184 11.96 -14.12 6.94
CA ILE A 184 11.78 -13.08 7.96
C ILE A 184 13.11 -12.37 8.23
N ALA A 185 14.17 -13.12 8.50
CA ALA A 185 15.50 -12.56 8.73
C ALA A 185 16.03 -11.76 7.51
N LYS A 186 15.77 -12.24 6.29
CA LYS A 186 16.18 -11.55 5.05
C LYS A 186 15.34 -10.30 4.74
N SER A 187 14.14 -10.18 5.26
CA SER A 187 13.23 -9.07 4.96
C SER A 187 13.73 -7.74 5.51
N GLY A 188 14.46 -7.76 6.63
CA GLY A 188 15.00 -6.57 7.30
C GLY A 188 13.94 -5.65 7.93
N VAL A 189 12.63 -6.01 7.85
CA VAL A 189 11.53 -5.17 8.40
C VAL A 189 11.08 -5.65 9.78
N TRP A 190 11.39 -6.88 10.17
CA TRP A 190 10.96 -7.45 11.44
C TRP A 190 11.81 -6.92 12.60
N PRO A 191 11.19 -6.46 13.71
CA PRO A 191 11.93 -6.18 14.93
C PRO A 191 12.64 -7.47 15.42
N ALA A 192 13.91 -7.34 15.81
CA ALA A 192 14.73 -8.49 16.20
C ALA A 192 14.07 -9.33 17.31
N THR A 193 13.54 -8.66 18.35
CA THR A 193 12.86 -9.33 19.46
C THR A 193 11.65 -10.18 19.03
N HIS A 194 10.88 -9.74 18.03
CA HIS A 194 9.73 -10.49 17.53
C HIS A 194 10.16 -11.70 16.70
N ALA A 195 11.20 -11.55 15.88
CA ALA A 195 11.75 -12.64 15.10
C ALA A 195 12.40 -13.71 16.01
N GLU A 196 13.10 -13.30 17.05
CA GLU A 196 13.72 -14.18 18.06
C GLU A 196 12.65 -14.92 18.87
N SER A 197 11.62 -14.24 19.37
CA SER A 197 10.51 -14.88 20.10
C SER A 197 9.76 -15.90 19.22
N LEU A 198 9.56 -15.60 17.93
CA LEU A 198 8.92 -16.54 17.01
C LEU A 198 9.83 -17.76 16.75
N ALA A 199 11.14 -17.58 16.64
CA ALA A 199 12.09 -18.67 16.49
C ALA A 199 12.14 -19.54 17.75
N ALA A 200 12.20 -18.92 18.95
CA ALA A 200 12.16 -19.60 20.23
C ALA A 200 10.86 -20.39 20.43
N PHE A 201 9.72 -19.83 20.03
CA PHE A 201 8.43 -20.53 20.03
C PHE A 201 8.51 -21.88 19.30
N TYR A 202 9.06 -21.92 18.09
CA TYR A 202 9.19 -23.18 17.35
C TYR A 202 10.15 -24.15 18.01
N VAL A 203 11.27 -23.67 18.58
CA VAL A 203 12.19 -24.52 19.33
C VAL A 203 11.48 -25.15 20.54
N ASN A 204 10.71 -24.35 21.29
CA ASN A 204 9.95 -24.84 22.44
C ASN A 204 8.88 -25.88 22.05
N LEU A 205 8.24 -25.72 20.89
CA LEU A 205 7.30 -26.72 20.37
C LEU A 205 8.01 -28.04 20.00
N GLU A 206 9.17 -27.97 19.37
CA GLU A 206 9.94 -29.16 18.98
C GLU A 206 10.46 -29.96 20.18
N LEU A 207 10.86 -29.26 21.23
CA LEU A 207 11.36 -29.84 22.46
C LEU A 207 10.24 -30.19 23.45
N HIS A 208 8.99 -29.86 23.16
CA HIS A 208 7.89 -30.08 24.07
C HIS A 208 7.63 -31.59 24.33
N PRO A 209 7.50 -32.04 25.59
CA PRO A 209 7.31 -33.48 25.92
C PRO A 209 6.10 -34.12 25.21
N ARG A 210 5.10 -33.30 24.86
CA ARG A 210 3.90 -33.78 24.15
C ARG A 210 4.20 -34.38 22.76
N VAL A 211 5.30 -34.04 22.12
CA VAL A 211 5.71 -34.65 20.83
C VAL A 211 5.70 -36.16 20.89
N LEU A 212 6.02 -36.72 22.08
CA LEU A 212 6.10 -38.18 22.32
C LEU A 212 4.76 -38.83 22.65
N LEU A 213 3.72 -38.06 22.88
CA LEU A 213 2.39 -38.57 23.27
C LEU A 213 1.54 -38.90 22.02
N PRO A 214 0.57 -39.83 22.16
CA PRO A 214 -0.43 -40.06 21.10
C PRO A 214 -1.11 -38.75 20.69
N ASN A 215 -1.25 -38.51 19.39
CA ASN A 215 -1.78 -37.28 18.80
C ASN A 215 -1.03 -35.99 19.25
N GLY A 216 0.14 -36.14 19.89
CA GLY A 216 0.87 -35.00 20.44
C GLY A 216 1.37 -34.04 19.37
N LYS A 217 1.93 -34.55 18.27
CA LYS A 217 2.36 -33.76 17.12
C LYS A 217 1.20 -33.00 16.48
N GLN A 218 0.04 -33.64 16.30
CA GLN A 218 -1.17 -32.99 15.77
C GLN A 218 -1.69 -31.90 16.71
N THR A 219 -1.64 -32.14 18.03
CA THR A 219 -2.02 -31.14 19.03
C THR A 219 -1.10 -29.93 18.94
N LEU A 220 0.21 -30.12 18.79
CA LEU A 220 1.17 -29.02 18.65
C LEU A 220 1.01 -28.26 17.32
N LEU A 221 0.64 -28.95 16.23
CA LEU A 221 0.29 -28.31 14.97
C LEU A 221 -0.95 -27.43 15.11
N LEU A 222 -1.99 -27.92 15.76
CA LEU A 222 -3.20 -27.14 16.06
C LEU A 222 -2.87 -25.93 16.93
N TYR A 223 -2.07 -26.12 17.97
CA TYR A 223 -1.64 -25.08 18.89
C TYR A 223 -0.86 -23.97 18.15
N GLN A 224 0.18 -24.34 17.40
CA GLN A 224 0.99 -23.37 16.68
C GLN A 224 0.18 -22.57 15.65
N GLY A 225 -0.71 -23.19 14.92
CA GLY A 225 -1.53 -22.52 13.92
C GLY A 225 -2.45 -21.46 14.55
N ARG A 226 -3.12 -21.81 15.64
CA ARG A 226 -4.04 -20.91 16.35
C ARG A 226 -3.32 -19.82 17.12
N VAL A 227 -2.27 -20.19 17.91
CA VAL A 227 -1.54 -19.22 18.73
C VAL A 227 -0.76 -18.24 17.87
N ARG A 228 -0.19 -18.71 16.77
CA ARG A 228 0.49 -17.83 15.82
C ARG A 228 -0.46 -16.84 15.17
N ARG A 229 -1.66 -17.26 14.75
CA ARG A 229 -2.69 -16.36 14.19
C ARG A 229 -3.12 -15.33 15.23
N GLU A 230 -3.42 -15.75 16.46
CA GLU A 230 -3.78 -14.85 17.55
C GLU A 230 -2.67 -13.86 17.87
N TRP A 231 -1.40 -14.28 17.80
CA TRP A 231 -0.26 -13.42 18.05
C TRP A 231 -0.19 -12.23 17.06
N TYR A 232 -0.40 -12.50 15.76
CA TYR A 232 -0.46 -11.44 14.76
C TYR A 232 -1.67 -10.51 14.95
N ASP A 233 -2.81 -11.07 15.32
CA ASP A 233 -4.03 -10.28 15.54
C ASP A 233 -3.93 -9.47 16.84
N ALA A 234 -3.28 -9.97 17.86
CA ALA A 234 -3.01 -9.25 19.13
C ALA A 234 -2.14 -8.01 18.88
N PHE A 235 -1.13 -8.09 18.03
CA PHE A 235 -0.35 -6.89 17.68
C PHE A 235 -1.19 -5.79 17.05
N LYS A 236 -2.12 -6.15 16.15
CA LYS A 236 -3.02 -5.17 15.53
C LYS A 236 -3.93 -4.47 16.55
N ARG A 237 -4.25 -5.16 17.64
CA ARG A 237 -5.04 -4.60 18.75
C ARG A 237 -4.21 -3.89 19.81
N GLY A 238 -2.87 -3.91 19.71
CA GLY A 238 -1.99 -3.37 20.74
C GLY A 238 -1.88 -4.26 21.99
N GLU A 239 -2.27 -5.53 21.92
CA GLU A 239 -2.31 -6.53 23.00
C GLU A 239 -1.24 -7.62 22.82
N GLY A 240 -0.11 -7.28 22.18
CA GLY A 240 0.95 -8.24 21.89
C GLY A 240 1.43 -9.01 23.13
N PHE A 241 1.64 -10.31 22.98
CA PHE A 241 2.13 -11.21 24.01
C PHE A 241 3.41 -11.92 23.57
N ASN A 242 4.17 -12.49 24.53
CA ASN A 242 5.33 -13.27 24.22
C ASN A 242 4.93 -14.68 23.78
N ILE A 243 5.05 -14.97 22.47
CA ILE A 243 4.65 -16.22 21.87
C ILE A 243 5.51 -17.41 22.30
N GLU A 244 6.78 -17.18 22.73
CA GLU A 244 7.68 -18.28 23.13
C GLU A 244 7.20 -19.01 24.40
N LEU A 245 6.35 -18.34 25.21
CA LEU A 245 5.81 -18.91 26.44
C LEU A 245 4.64 -19.84 26.12
N ILE A 246 4.90 -21.15 26.13
CA ILE A 246 3.87 -22.15 25.87
C ILE A 246 2.83 -22.15 27.00
N GLN A 247 1.56 -22.07 26.63
CA GLN A 247 0.42 -22.07 27.56
C GLN A 247 -0.13 -23.51 27.72
N ASP A 248 0.34 -24.21 28.74
CA ASP A 248 0.01 -25.64 28.95
C ASP A 248 -1.49 -25.92 29.12
N ASN A 249 -2.23 -25.02 29.76
CA ASN A 249 -3.69 -25.20 29.91
C ASN A 249 -4.41 -25.08 28.55
N LEU A 250 -4.01 -24.12 27.72
CA LEU A 250 -4.56 -23.96 26.36
C LEU A 250 -4.19 -25.17 25.51
N LEU A 251 -2.92 -25.64 25.60
CA LEU A 251 -2.45 -26.82 24.88
C LEU A 251 -3.21 -28.09 25.32
N ARG A 252 -3.56 -28.23 26.59
CA ARG A 252 -4.37 -29.34 27.10
C ARG A 252 -5.80 -29.27 26.55
N SER A 253 -6.45 -28.12 26.59
CA SER A 253 -7.78 -27.92 26.01
C SER A 253 -7.82 -28.26 24.53
N MET A 254 -6.80 -27.85 23.76
CA MET A 254 -6.68 -28.20 22.33
C MET A 254 -6.46 -29.71 22.11
N ALA A 255 -5.75 -30.39 23.01
CA ALA A 255 -5.60 -31.83 22.93
C ALA A 255 -6.93 -32.57 23.16
N GLU A 256 -7.73 -32.11 24.13
CA GLU A 256 -9.07 -32.64 24.40
C GLU A 256 -10.00 -32.43 23.21
N GLU A 257 -10.00 -31.21 22.64
CA GLU A 257 -10.76 -30.89 21.42
C GLU A 257 -10.38 -31.80 20.24
N LEU A 258 -9.07 -31.95 19.98
CA LEU A 258 -8.58 -32.80 18.90
C LEU A 258 -8.97 -34.28 19.10
N ASN A 259 -8.80 -34.81 20.30
CA ASN A 259 -9.20 -36.20 20.62
C ASN A 259 -10.71 -36.41 20.44
N ALA A 260 -11.54 -35.44 20.85
CA ALA A 260 -12.97 -35.50 20.62
C ALA A 260 -13.33 -35.53 19.12
N ARG A 261 -12.63 -34.73 18.30
CA ARG A 261 -12.81 -34.71 16.83
C ARG A 261 -12.41 -36.04 16.22
N ILE A 262 -11.30 -36.66 16.65
CA ILE A 262 -10.86 -37.96 16.14
C ILE A 262 -11.89 -39.04 16.47
N VAL A 263 -12.32 -39.13 17.72
CA VAL A 263 -13.35 -40.09 18.13
C VAL A 263 -14.65 -39.92 17.35
N ALA A 264 -15.12 -38.68 17.17
CA ALA A 264 -16.32 -38.41 16.39
C ALA A 264 -16.19 -38.86 14.94
N LYS A 265 -15.03 -38.63 14.31
CA LYS A 265 -14.75 -39.09 12.94
C LYS A 265 -14.70 -40.60 12.83
N ASP A 266 -14.10 -41.30 13.80
CA ASP A 266 -14.03 -42.75 13.81
C ASP A 266 -15.42 -43.36 13.97
N ILE A 267 -16.28 -42.80 14.83
CA ILE A 267 -17.70 -43.24 14.98
C ILE A 267 -18.46 -43.06 13.67
N GLU A 268 -18.29 -41.93 12.98
CA GLU A 268 -18.94 -41.66 11.69
C GLU A 268 -18.48 -42.65 10.60
N GLN A 269 -17.21 -42.95 10.57
CA GLN A 269 -16.64 -43.91 9.63
C GLN A 269 -17.18 -45.34 9.89
N VAL A 270 -17.25 -45.78 11.14
CA VAL A 270 -17.86 -47.06 11.51
C VAL A 270 -19.34 -47.10 11.12
N ARG A 271 -20.08 -46.00 11.37
CA ARG A 271 -21.51 -45.91 11.00
C ARG A 271 -21.69 -46.00 9.48
N SER A 272 -20.86 -45.35 8.68
CA SER A 272 -20.93 -45.40 7.22
C SER A 272 -20.68 -46.80 6.64
N ILE A 273 -19.82 -47.61 7.31
CA ILE A 273 -19.53 -48.98 6.92
C ILE A 273 -20.71 -49.93 7.28
N LEU A 274 -21.37 -49.70 8.40
CA LEU A 274 -22.47 -50.55 8.86
C LEU A 274 -23.81 -50.30 8.16
N THR A 275 -24.06 -49.09 7.67
CA THR A 275 -25.31 -48.69 7.01
C THR A 275 -25.60 -49.49 5.71
N PRO A 276 -24.63 -49.82 4.82
CA PRO A 276 -24.91 -50.67 3.65
C PRO A 276 -25.29 -52.12 3.95
N MET A 277 -24.81 -52.68 5.08
CA MET A 277 -25.12 -54.07 5.45
C MET A 277 -26.56 -54.28 5.95
N ALA A 278 -27.20 -53.27 6.52
CA ALA A 278 -28.58 -53.32 6.99
C ALA A 278 -29.61 -53.35 5.85
N SER A 279 -29.26 -52.82 4.67
CA SER A 279 -30.14 -52.77 3.50
C SER A 279 -30.22 -54.10 2.70
N GLN A 280 -29.30 -55.04 2.93
CA GLN A 280 -29.25 -56.34 2.21
C GLN A 280 -30.02 -57.45 2.92
N HIS A 281 -30.53 -57.24 4.13
CA HIS A 281 -31.28 -58.27 4.88
C HIS A 281 -32.80 -58.10 4.85
N HIS A 282 -33.37 -57.22 4.01
CA HIS A 282 -34.80 -57.05 3.89
C HIS A 282 -35.40 -57.51 2.54
N GLU A 283 -34.60 -58.21 1.72
CA GLU A 283 -35.12 -58.92 0.54
C GLU A 283 -34.86 -60.44 0.69
N CYS A 284 -35.71 -61.12 1.50
CA CYS A 284 -36.01 -62.56 1.44
C CYS A 284 -37.41 -62.82 1.88
#